data_a1bf4b90dd790d8e4a8b2469aa2ca3fd
#
_entry.id   a1bf4b90dd790d8e4a8b2469aa2ca3fd
#
_cell.length_a   1.000
_cell.length_b   1.000
_cell.length_c   1.000
_cell.angle_alpha   90.00
_cell.angle_beta   90.00
_cell.angle_gamma   90.00
#
_symmetry.space_group_name_H-M   'P 1'
#
loop_
_entity.id
_entity.type
_entity.pdbx_description
1 polymer ?
#
loop_
_entity_poly.entity_id
_entity_poly.type
_entity_poly.pdbx_seq_one_letter_code
_entity_poly.pdbx_strand_id
1 'polypeptide(L)'
;QAEDGIRDCLLSRGLGDVYKRQHKRRMSALGPGGLSRERAGFEVRDVHYTHYGRLCTIETPEGPNIGLISSLCVHAKVNNMGFIETPYRQVSDGKVDLSGKISYLTAEEEDNSLIAQANVPLKSTGQFVESTVKARYEGDFPLAKNKELKFMDVAPNQIVSVAASLIPFLEHDDANRALMGSNMMRQAVPLMKPESPIVGTGMEYRVAKDSRSTIVAEGKGTVIYVDANKIEIKYDLDANEKLVSFDEQSKTYELIKFRRTNQDTCINLTPTVKVGDKVKKGQVICEGFATQDGELALGRNLKVAFMPWKGYNFEDAIVISEKVVKEDVFTSLHIEEFKLEVRDTKSCLLYTSDAADDTPCV
;
A
#
# COMPACT_ATOMS: atom_id res chain seq x y z
N GLN A 1 7.51 0.25 25.30
CA GLN A 1 8.57 0.00 24.28
C GLN A 1 8.00 -0.23 22.89
N ALA A 2 6.81 -0.82 22.72
CA ALA A 2 6.18 -0.98 21.40
C ALA A 2 5.52 0.31 20.89
N GLU A 3 5.00 1.16 21.76
CA GLU A 3 4.42 2.46 21.39
C GLU A 3 5.49 3.50 21.04
N ASP A 4 6.65 3.48 21.70
CA ASP A 4 7.75 4.37 21.38
C ASP A 4 8.40 4.03 20.03
N GLY A 5 8.52 2.76 19.69
CA GLY A 5 8.95 2.32 18.35
C GLY A 5 7.99 2.71 17.22
N ILE A 6 6.69 2.91 17.53
CA ILE A 6 5.69 3.42 16.59
C ILE A 6 5.80 4.94 16.44
N ARG A 7 6.10 5.67 17.52
CA ARG A 7 6.32 7.14 17.48
C ARG A 7 7.58 7.53 16.70
N ASP A 8 8.70 6.86 16.91
CA ASP A 8 9.93 7.12 16.14
C ASP A 8 9.77 6.80 14.65
N CYS A 9 8.91 5.82 14.29
CA CYS A 9 8.52 5.56 12.91
C CYS A 9 7.59 6.63 12.31
N LEU A 10 6.88 7.40 13.13
CA LEU A 10 6.01 8.49 12.66
C LEU A 10 6.80 9.77 12.32
N LEU A 11 8.03 9.91 12.82
CA LEU A 11 8.89 11.06 12.57
C LEU A 11 9.74 10.97 11.30
N SER A 12 9.89 9.77 10.71
CA SER A 12 10.57 9.61 9.42
C SER A 12 9.62 9.86 8.26
N ARG A 13 9.34 11.13 7.99
CA ARG A 13 8.44 11.58 6.93
C ARG A 13 9.07 11.40 5.56
N GLY A 14 8.48 10.55 4.70
CA GLY A 14 8.89 10.44 3.31
C GLY A 14 8.51 9.11 2.64
N LEU A 15 8.88 8.92 1.38
CA LEU A 15 8.75 7.65 0.64
C LEU A 15 9.24 6.45 1.46
N GLY A 16 10.22 6.67 2.34
CA GLY A 16 10.60 5.71 3.36
C GLY A 16 9.42 5.23 4.21
N ASP A 17 8.37 6.04 4.42
CA ASP A 17 7.21 5.62 5.21
C ASP A 17 6.25 4.71 4.43
N VAL A 18 6.06 4.93 3.13
CA VAL A 18 5.29 4.02 2.28
C VAL A 18 6.02 2.68 2.19
N TYR A 19 7.33 2.69 1.92
CA TYR A 19 8.16 1.48 1.92
C TYR A 19 8.26 0.83 3.30
N LYS A 20 8.43 1.60 4.39
CA LYS A 20 8.47 1.08 5.76
C LYS A 20 7.15 0.42 6.16
N ARG A 21 6.00 0.98 5.78
CA ARG A 21 4.70 0.37 6.06
C ARG A 21 4.49 -0.90 5.26
N GLN A 22 4.92 -0.92 4.00
CA GLN A 22 4.93 -2.14 3.20
C GLN A 22 5.87 -3.19 3.80
N HIS A 23 7.05 -2.79 4.29
CA HIS A 23 7.96 -3.69 5.01
C HIS A 23 7.36 -4.22 6.32
N LYS A 24 6.58 -3.44 7.05
CA LYS A 24 5.85 -3.89 8.25
C LYS A 24 4.79 -4.95 7.95
N ARG A 25 4.26 -4.98 6.72
CA ARG A 25 3.31 -6.00 6.26
C ARG A 25 3.98 -7.20 5.60
N ARG A 26 5.30 -7.26 5.61
CA ARG A 26 6.07 -8.35 5.03
C ARG A 26 6.44 -9.36 6.11
N MET A 27 6.21 -10.64 5.81
CA MET A 27 6.60 -11.77 6.63
C MET A 27 7.84 -12.44 6.01
N SER A 28 8.83 -12.78 6.82
CA SER A 28 10.03 -13.49 6.39
C SER A 28 10.24 -14.74 7.21
N ALA A 29 10.50 -15.86 6.54
CA ALA A 29 10.90 -17.10 7.18
C ALA A 29 12.42 -17.14 7.46
N LEU A 30 13.18 -16.17 6.97
CA LEU A 30 14.62 -16.05 7.08
C LEU A 30 15.01 -15.25 8.34
N GLY A 31 16.21 -15.45 8.84
CA GLY A 31 16.81 -14.65 9.90
C GLY A 31 17.14 -15.46 11.16
N PRO A 32 17.50 -14.79 12.27
CA PRO A 32 17.82 -15.46 13.53
C PRO A 32 16.63 -16.28 14.04
N GLY A 33 16.85 -17.59 14.24
CA GLY A 33 15.79 -18.52 14.63
C GLY A 33 14.89 -19.01 13.50
N GLY A 34 15.11 -18.53 12.26
CA GLY A 34 14.41 -18.96 11.05
C GLY A 34 15.18 -19.94 10.19
N LEU A 35 14.73 -20.11 8.94
CA LEU A 35 15.33 -20.97 7.95
C LEU A 35 16.49 -20.28 7.22
N SER A 36 17.43 -21.07 6.68
CA SER A 36 18.37 -20.62 5.66
C SER A 36 17.82 -20.93 4.26
N ARG A 37 18.18 -20.11 3.26
CA ARG A 37 17.72 -20.28 1.87
C ARG A 37 18.00 -21.67 1.31
N GLU A 38 19.16 -22.21 1.64
CA GLU A 38 19.65 -23.50 1.14
C GLU A 38 18.93 -24.68 1.77
N ARG A 39 18.45 -24.52 3.01
CA ARG A 39 17.75 -25.59 3.77
C ARG A 39 16.24 -25.56 3.57
N ALA A 40 15.71 -24.52 2.92
CA ALA A 40 14.28 -24.39 2.68
C ALA A 40 13.87 -25.28 1.49
N GLY A 41 13.16 -26.36 1.77
CA GLY A 41 12.53 -27.23 0.77
C GLY A 41 11.28 -26.61 0.14
N PHE A 42 10.62 -27.37 -0.73
CA PHE A 42 9.37 -26.94 -1.38
C PHE A 42 8.22 -26.77 -0.38
N GLU A 43 8.12 -27.62 0.63
CA GLU A 43 7.04 -27.63 1.61
C GLU A 43 6.86 -26.28 2.32
N VAL A 44 7.96 -25.59 2.67
CA VAL A 44 7.91 -24.28 3.35
C VAL A 44 7.71 -23.12 2.38
N ARG A 45 7.81 -23.35 1.07
CA ARG A 45 7.60 -22.35 0.02
C ARG A 45 6.21 -22.41 -0.59
N ASP A 46 5.53 -23.54 -0.41
CA ASP A 46 4.19 -23.78 -0.95
C ASP A 46 3.11 -23.04 -0.15
N VAL A 47 1.97 -22.87 -0.80
CA VAL A 47 0.79 -22.26 -0.19
C VAL A 47 0.06 -23.33 0.62
N HIS A 48 -0.19 -23.01 1.89
CA HIS A 48 -0.99 -23.83 2.79
C HIS A 48 -2.42 -23.26 2.88
N TYR A 49 -3.44 -24.09 3.14
CA TYR A 49 -4.82 -23.61 3.23
C TYR A 49 -5.02 -22.55 4.34
N THR A 50 -4.23 -22.60 5.42
CA THR A 50 -4.25 -21.61 6.51
C THR A 50 -3.75 -20.23 6.10
N HIS A 51 -3.14 -20.10 4.91
CA HIS A 51 -2.74 -18.81 4.36
C HIS A 51 -3.94 -17.95 3.90
N TYR A 52 -5.09 -18.59 3.71
CA TYR A 52 -6.29 -17.89 3.24
C TYR A 52 -6.64 -16.67 4.09
N GLY A 53 -6.75 -15.52 3.45
CA GLY A 53 -7.03 -14.24 4.12
C GLY A 53 -5.91 -13.69 5.02
N ARG A 54 -4.81 -14.41 5.20
CA ARG A 54 -3.67 -14.04 6.07
C ARG A 54 -2.44 -13.67 5.27
N LEU A 55 -1.95 -14.58 4.43
CA LEU A 55 -0.80 -14.36 3.57
C LEU A 55 -1.20 -14.39 2.10
N CYS A 56 -0.73 -13.40 1.34
CA CYS A 56 -0.99 -13.35 -0.10
C CYS A 56 -0.29 -14.50 -0.82
N THR A 57 -1.02 -15.17 -1.68
CA THR A 57 -0.52 -16.28 -2.50
C THR A 57 0.24 -15.83 -3.74
N ILE A 58 0.13 -14.55 -4.11
CA ILE A 58 0.67 -13.99 -5.35
C ILE A 58 1.92 -13.16 -5.07
N GLU A 59 1.88 -12.26 -4.09
CA GLU A 59 2.97 -11.33 -3.80
C GLU A 59 4.10 -12.02 -3.03
N THR A 60 5.14 -12.45 -3.74
CA THR A 60 6.37 -13.00 -3.20
C THR A 60 7.53 -12.54 -4.08
N PRO A 61 8.79 -12.44 -3.59
CA PRO A 61 9.94 -12.17 -4.43
C PRO A 61 10.15 -13.27 -5.48
N GLU A 62 10.76 -12.90 -6.58
CA GLU A 62 11.26 -13.84 -7.58
C GLU A 62 12.66 -14.35 -7.20
N GLY A 63 12.99 -15.56 -7.61
CA GLY A 63 14.31 -16.15 -7.37
C GLY A 63 14.43 -16.95 -6.06
N PRO A 64 15.60 -16.96 -5.39
CA PRO A 64 15.88 -17.88 -4.29
C PRO A 64 15.03 -17.65 -3.03
N ASN A 65 14.41 -16.51 -2.88
CA ASN A 65 13.53 -16.16 -1.76
C ASN A 65 12.05 -16.42 -2.01
N ILE A 66 11.68 -17.03 -3.14
CA ILE A 66 10.28 -17.32 -3.48
C ILE A 66 9.63 -18.15 -2.37
N GLY A 67 8.43 -17.75 -1.93
CA GLY A 67 7.67 -18.41 -0.86
C GLY A 67 8.22 -18.21 0.54
N LEU A 68 9.48 -17.77 0.73
CA LEU A 68 10.08 -17.52 2.05
C LEU A 68 9.79 -16.10 2.57
N ILE A 69 9.51 -15.20 1.67
CA ILE A 69 9.09 -13.84 1.99
C ILE A 69 7.70 -13.63 1.40
N SER A 70 6.73 -13.37 2.26
CA SER A 70 5.31 -13.20 1.90
C SER A 70 4.79 -11.86 2.41
N SER A 71 3.68 -11.41 1.87
CA SER A 71 3.00 -10.19 2.32
C SER A 71 1.66 -10.51 2.97
N LEU A 72 1.29 -9.77 4.01
CA LEU A 72 -0.02 -9.88 4.64
C LEU A 72 -1.13 -9.48 3.65
N CYS A 73 -2.24 -10.21 3.70
CA CYS A 73 -3.46 -9.84 2.97
C CYS A 73 -4.02 -8.49 3.43
N VAL A 74 -4.82 -7.84 2.59
CA VAL A 74 -5.35 -6.47 2.82
C VAL A 74 -5.97 -6.31 4.21
N HIS A 75 -6.81 -7.26 4.61
CA HIS A 75 -7.57 -7.20 5.87
C HIS A 75 -6.93 -7.96 7.03
N ALA A 76 -5.80 -8.63 6.81
CA ALA A 76 -5.10 -9.38 7.85
C ALA A 76 -4.52 -8.46 8.92
N LYS A 77 -4.61 -8.90 10.17
CA LYS A 77 -4.03 -8.25 11.35
C LYS A 77 -3.20 -9.25 12.14
N VAL A 78 -2.26 -8.74 12.91
CA VAL A 78 -1.50 -9.54 13.87
C VAL A 78 -2.05 -9.23 15.26
N ASN A 79 -2.43 -10.25 16.02
CA ASN A 79 -2.93 -10.09 17.39
C ASN A 79 -1.78 -9.85 18.38
N ASN A 80 -2.11 -9.58 19.62
CA ASN A 80 -1.13 -9.31 20.69
C ASN A 80 -0.22 -10.51 21.01
N MET A 81 -0.63 -11.72 20.63
CA MET A 81 0.14 -12.96 20.81
C MET A 81 1.05 -13.25 19.60
N GLY A 82 0.94 -12.49 18.51
CA GLY A 82 1.74 -12.67 17.28
C GLY A 82 1.08 -13.54 16.21
N PHE A 83 -0.14 -14.04 16.40
CA PHE A 83 -0.87 -14.79 15.39
C PHE A 83 -1.54 -13.87 14.36
N ILE A 84 -1.63 -14.34 13.13
CA ILE A 84 -2.29 -13.60 12.05
C ILE A 84 -3.78 -13.97 12.06
N GLU A 85 -4.62 -12.94 12.14
CA GLU A 85 -6.08 -13.05 12.13
C GLU A 85 -6.66 -12.46 10.84
N THR A 86 -7.78 -13.03 10.40
CA THR A 86 -8.53 -12.55 9.24
C THR A 86 -9.99 -12.27 9.63
N PRO A 87 -10.63 -11.25 9.04
CA PRO A 87 -12.00 -10.87 9.41
C PRO A 87 -13.05 -11.73 8.73
N TYR A 88 -14.10 -12.05 9.47
CA TYR A 88 -15.28 -12.76 8.99
C TYR A 88 -16.56 -12.11 9.48
N ARG A 89 -17.63 -12.21 8.69
CA ARG A 89 -18.99 -11.88 9.12
C ARG A 89 -19.62 -13.10 9.78
N GLN A 90 -20.33 -12.87 10.87
CA GLN A 90 -21.04 -13.94 11.58
C GLN A 90 -22.31 -14.32 10.80
N VAL A 91 -22.61 -15.61 10.76
CA VAL A 91 -23.83 -16.18 10.17
C VAL A 91 -24.59 -16.89 11.27
N SER A 92 -25.87 -16.57 11.42
CA SER A 92 -26.78 -17.24 12.37
C SER A 92 -28.03 -17.66 11.63
N ASP A 93 -28.37 -18.96 11.71
CA ASP A 93 -29.57 -19.54 11.08
C ASP A 93 -29.75 -19.21 9.58
N GLY A 94 -28.65 -19.20 8.82
CA GLY A 94 -28.66 -18.88 7.40
C GLY A 94 -28.84 -17.39 7.08
N LYS A 95 -28.63 -16.53 8.06
CA LYS A 95 -28.63 -15.07 7.89
C LYS A 95 -27.28 -14.47 8.28
N VAL A 96 -26.69 -13.70 7.39
CA VAL A 96 -25.44 -12.96 7.60
C VAL A 96 -25.73 -11.69 8.39
N ASP A 97 -24.93 -11.42 9.41
CA ASP A 97 -25.00 -10.15 10.15
C ASP A 97 -24.42 -9.02 9.30
N LEU A 98 -25.29 -8.13 8.81
CA LEU A 98 -24.95 -6.94 8.06
C LEU A 98 -24.72 -5.71 8.97
N SER A 99 -24.92 -5.84 10.28
CA SER A 99 -24.80 -4.72 11.25
C SER A 99 -23.37 -4.20 11.45
N GLY A 100 -22.39 -4.83 10.80
CA GLY A 100 -21.00 -4.39 10.81
C GLY A 100 -20.15 -5.03 11.93
N LYS A 101 -20.66 -5.94 12.71
CA LYS A 101 -19.84 -6.74 13.64
C LYS A 101 -19.00 -7.73 12.84
N ILE A 102 -17.69 -7.54 12.92
CA ILE A 102 -16.69 -8.38 12.23
C ILE A 102 -15.93 -9.12 13.32
N SER A 103 -15.85 -10.45 13.19
CA SER A 103 -15.04 -11.31 14.05
C SER A 103 -13.69 -11.57 13.37
N TYR A 104 -12.61 -11.37 14.10
CA TYR A 104 -11.27 -11.75 13.64
C TYR A 104 -10.96 -13.13 14.20
N LEU A 105 -10.61 -14.06 13.32
CA LEU A 105 -10.32 -15.45 13.69
C LEU A 105 -8.87 -15.80 13.33
N THR A 106 -8.23 -16.56 14.22
CA THR A 106 -6.97 -17.25 13.95
C THR A 106 -7.22 -18.49 13.07
N ALA A 107 -6.16 -19.13 12.57
CA ALA A 107 -6.29 -20.32 11.74
C ALA A 107 -6.90 -21.49 12.50
N GLU A 108 -6.54 -21.66 13.78
CA GLU A 108 -7.05 -22.71 14.66
C GLU A 108 -8.57 -22.57 14.95
N GLU A 109 -9.02 -21.33 15.17
CA GLU A 109 -10.45 -21.05 15.39
C GLU A 109 -11.28 -21.25 14.11
N GLU A 110 -10.66 -21.05 12.96
CA GLU A 110 -11.27 -21.22 11.64
C GLU A 110 -11.50 -22.69 11.29
N ASP A 111 -10.56 -23.57 11.61
CA ASP A 111 -10.56 -24.98 11.20
C ASP A 111 -11.86 -25.73 11.60
N ASN A 112 -12.45 -25.36 12.71
CA ASN A 112 -13.70 -25.97 13.19
C ASN A 112 -14.98 -25.32 12.64
N SER A 113 -14.90 -24.53 11.56
CA SER A 113 -16.00 -23.70 11.10
C SER A 113 -16.21 -23.80 9.61
N LEU A 114 -17.48 -23.96 9.19
CA LEU A 114 -17.89 -23.86 7.79
C LEU A 114 -18.04 -22.37 7.43
N ILE A 115 -17.30 -21.94 6.41
CA ILE A 115 -17.20 -20.53 6.00
C ILE A 115 -17.71 -20.38 4.58
N ALA A 116 -18.69 -19.50 4.36
CA ALA A 116 -19.18 -19.15 3.04
C ALA A 116 -18.24 -18.16 2.34
N GLN A 117 -18.15 -18.27 1.01
CA GLN A 117 -17.37 -17.32 0.18
C GLN A 117 -18.09 -15.97 0.07
N ALA A 118 -17.33 -14.89 -0.12
CA ALA A 118 -17.85 -13.53 -0.22
C ALA A 118 -18.73 -13.28 -1.45
N ASN A 119 -18.60 -14.08 -2.51
CA ASN A 119 -19.34 -13.94 -3.78
C ASN A 119 -20.71 -14.60 -3.76
N VAL A 120 -21.09 -15.28 -2.68
CA VAL A 120 -22.40 -15.94 -2.58
C VAL A 120 -23.52 -14.89 -2.58
N PRO A 121 -24.55 -15.05 -3.43
CA PRO A 121 -25.65 -14.10 -3.53
C PRO A 121 -26.49 -14.05 -2.24
N LEU A 122 -26.63 -12.83 -1.71
CA LEU A 122 -27.44 -12.54 -0.54
C LEU A 122 -28.67 -11.71 -0.91
N LYS A 123 -29.79 -11.94 -0.22
CA LYS A 123 -30.95 -11.04 -0.25
C LYS A 123 -30.63 -9.75 0.52
N SER A 124 -31.37 -8.69 0.27
CA SER A 124 -31.23 -7.42 1.02
C SER A 124 -31.38 -7.56 2.54
N THR A 125 -32.02 -8.63 2.99
CA THR A 125 -32.21 -8.99 4.41
C THR A 125 -31.00 -9.71 5.03
N GLY A 126 -29.95 -10.02 4.22
CA GLY A 126 -28.79 -10.81 4.65
C GLY A 126 -28.97 -12.32 4.59
N GLN A 127 -30.10 -12.82 4.08
CA GLN A 127 -30.33 -14.25 3.90
C GLN A 127 -29.70 -14.75 2.60
N PHE A 128 -29.19 -15.99 2.61
CA PHE A 128 -28.73 -16.64 1.38
C PHE A 128 -29.90 -16.90 0.43
N VAL A 129 -29.65 -16.72 -0.87
CA VAL A 129 -30.66 -16.97 -1.92
C VAL A 129 -30.89 -18.48 -2.07
N GLU A 130 -29.80 -19.25 -2.02
CA GLU A 130 -29.82 -20.70 -2.21
C GLU A 130 -29.83 -21.42 -0.86
N SER A 131 -30.44 -22.61 -0.85
CA SER A 131 -30.52 -23.47 0.35
C SER A 131 -29.19 -24.17 0.68
N THR A 132 -28.36 -24.41 -0.35
CA THR A 132 -27.03 -25.02 -0.26
C THR A 132 -26.01 -24.09 -0.87
N VAL A 133 -24.88 -23.92 -0.19
CA VAL A 133 -23.83 -22.97 -0.54
C VAL A 133 -22.49 -23.69 -0.53
N LYS A 134 -21.62 -23.33 -1.47
CA LYS A 134 -20.25 -23.80 -1.46
C LYS A 134 -19.52 -23.15 -0.29
N ALA A 135 -19.08 -23.97 0.66
CA ALA A 135 -18.35 -23.51 1.85
C ALA A 135 -16.90 -23.98 1.81
N ARG A 136 -16.07 -23.38 2.62
CA ARG A 136 -14.68 -23.79 2.88
C ARG A 136 -14.61 -24.45 4.24
N TYR A 137 -13.93 -25.60 4.30
CA TYR A 137 -13.70 -26.38 5.53
C TYR A 137 -12.38 -27.14 5.41
N GLU A 138 -11.41 -26.90 6.29
CA GLU A 138 -10.10 -27.57 6.35
C GLU A 138 -9.38 -27.74 5.00
N GLY A 139 -9.48 -26.74 4.11
CA GLY A 139 -8.88 -26.77 2.78
C GLY A 139 -9.75 -27.36 1.67
N ASP A 140 -10.87 -28.01 2.00
CA ASP A 140 -11.87 -28.53 1.07
C ASP A 140 -13.02 -27.53 0.83
N PHE A 141 -13.78 -27.77 -0.24
CA PHE A 141 -14.92 -26.93 -0.61
C PHE A 141 -16.23 -27.74 -0.67
N PRO A 142 -16.75 -28.23 0.47
CA PRO A 142 -18.00 -28.97 0.52
C PRO A 142 -19.20 -28.07 0.21
N LEU A 143 -20.29 -28.70 -0.28
CA LEU A 143 -21.60 -28.09 -0.34
C LEU A 143 -22.29 -28.23 1.02
N ALA A 144 -22.48 -27.11 1.71
CA ALA A 144 -23.10 -27.05 3.03
C ALA A 144 -24.48 -26.40 2.96
N LYS A 145 -25.36 -26.80 3.86
CA LYS A 145 -26.65 -26.11 4.03
C LYS A 145 -26.41 -24.76 4.70
N ASN A 146 -27.17 -23.75 4.27
CA ASN A 146 -27.04 -22.39 4.78
C ASN A 146 -27.17 -22.26 6.31
N LYS A 147 -27.87 -23.20 6.98
CA LYS A 147 -28.00 -23.25 8.46
C LYS A 147 -26.78 -23.78 9.17
N GLU A 148 -25.90 -24.50 8.48
CA GLU A 148 -24.67 -25.08 9.05
C GLU A 148 -23.49 -24.09 8.99
N LEU A 149 -23.64 -23.02 8.21
CA LEU A 149 -22.63 -21.98 8.06
C LEU A 149 -22.52 -21.15 9.34
N LYS A 150 -21.29 -20.95 9.83
CA LYS A 150 -21.00 -20.11 10.99
C LYS A 150 -20.48 -18.73 10.59
N PHE A 151 -19.71 -18.65 9.53
CA PHE A 151 -19.06 -17.44 9.08
C PHE A 151 -19.17 -17.25 7.55
N MET A 152 -18.93 -16.03 7.11
CA MET A 152 -18.81 -15.65 5.72
C MET A 152 -17.65 -14.70 5.51
N ASP A 153 -16.94 -14.83 4.40
CA ASP A 153 -15.86 -13.90 4.01
C ASP A 153 -16.41 -12.47 3.87
N VAL A 154 -15.58 -11.47 4.23
CA VAL A 154 -15.99 -10.06 4.19
C VAL A 154 -16.01 -9.53 2.77
N ALA A 155 -14.98 -9.85 1.98
CA ALA A 155 -14.81 -9.36 0.61
C ALA A 155 -13.94 -10.33 -0.22
N PRO A 156 -14.11 -10.38 -1.55
CA PRO A 156 -13.28 -11.24 -2.41
C PRO A 156 -11.78 -10.89 -2.40
N ASN A 157 -11.43 -9.62 -2.23
CA ASN A 157 -10.05 -9.15 -2.16
C ASN A 157 -9.33 -9.48 -0.83
N GLN A 158 -10.00 -10.21 0.06
CA GLN A 158 -9.45 -10.63 1.34
C GLN A 158 -8.22 -11.53 1.19
N ILE A 159 -8.11 -12.27 0.09
CA ILE A 159 -7.04 -13.25 -0.16
C ILE A 159 -5.76 -12.66 -0.71
N VAL A 160 -5.77 -11.41 -1.14
CA VAL A 160 -4.63 -10.76 -1.80
C VAL A 160 -4.01 -9.66 -0.95
N SER A 161 -2.74 -9.36 -1.20
CA SER A 161 -2.03 -8.23 -0.60
C SER A 161 -2.49 -6.90 -1.19
N VAL A 162 -2.04 -5.80 -0.60
CA VAL A 162 -2.35 -4.44 -1.08
C VAL A 162 -1.89 -4.25 -2.53
N ALA A 163 -0.66 -4.66 -2.87
CA ALA A 163 -0.15 -4.52 -4.23
C ALA A 163 -0.96 -5.36 -5.23
N ALA A 164 -1.23 -6.62 -4.92
CA ALA A 164 -2.02 -7.48 -5.78
C ALA A 164 -3.48 -6.99 -5.92
N SER A 165 -4.06 -6.36 -4.89
CA SER A 165 -5.42 -5.80 -4.93
C SER A 165 -5.57 -4.58 -5.84
N LEU A 166 -4.46 -3.97 -6.27
CA LEU A 166 -4.45 -2.86 -7.23
C LEU A 166 -4.43 -3.32 -8.69
N ILE A 167 -4.29 -4.61 -8.95
CA ILE A 167 -4.30 -5.17 -10.32
C ILE A 167 -5.75 -5.31 -10.79
N PRO A 168 -6.19 -4.55 -11.82
CA PRO A 168 -7.52 -4.71 -12.36
C PRO A 168 -7.62 -6.05 -13.10
N PHE A 169 -8.78 -6.71 -13.03
CA PHE A 169 -9.05 -8.01 -13.65
C PHE A 169 -8.08 -9.12 -13.25
N LEU A 170 -7.63 -9.10 -12.00
CA LEU A 170 -6.65 -10.05 -11.46
C LEU A 170 -7.06 -11.52 -11.68
N GLU A 171 -8.35 -11.81 -11.61
CA GLU A 171 -8.93 -13.14 -11.82
C GLU A 171 -8.73 -13.72 -13.22
N HIS A 172 -8.40 -12.87 -14.19
CA HIS A 172 -8.14 -13.25 -15.58
C HIS A 172 -6.65 -13.40 -15.88
N ASP A 173 -5.78 -13.01 -14.96
CA ASP A 173 -4.33 -13.07 -15.12
C ASP A 173 -3.75 -14.39 -14.60
N ASP A 174 -2.71 -14.87 -15.27
CA ASP A 174 -1.88 -15.95 -14.74
C ASP A 174 -1.16 -15.52 -13.47
N ALA A 175 -1.06 -16.42 -12.49
CA ALA A 175 -0.46 -16.13 -11.20
C ALA A 175 1.00 -15.66 -11.30
N ASN A 176 1.78 -16.21 -12.23
CA ASN A 176 3.16 -15.79 -12.45
C ASN A 176 3.24 -14.34 -12.96
N ARG A 177 2.35 -13.95 -13.87
CA ARG A 177 2.32 -12.57 -14.39
C ARG A 177 1.78 -11.58 -13.37
N ALA A 178 0.81 -11.98 -12.57
CA ALA A 178 0.31 -11.18 -11.45
C ALA A 178 1.40 -10.95 -10.39
N LEU A 179 2.24 -11.96 -10.08
CA LEU A 179 3.41 -11.83 -9.21
C LEU A 179 4.38 -10.79 -9.75
N MET A 180 4.77 -10.89 -11.03
CA MET A 180 5.66 -9.91 -11.67
C MET A 180 5.06 -8.51 -11.62
N GLY A 181 3.79 -8.34 -11.97
CA GLY A 181 3.08 -7.06 -11.95
C GLY A 181 3.02 -6.44 -10.55
N SER A 182 2.73 -7.22 -9.53
CA SER A 182 2.70 -6.73 -8.14
C SER A 182 4.09 -6.28 -7.67
N ASN A 183 5.15 -6.98 -8.07
CA ASN A 183 6.53 -6.60 -7.80
C ASN A 183 6.93 -5.31 -8.53
N MET A 184 6.52 -5.14 -9.80
CA MET A 184 6.82 -3.95 -10.60
C MET A 184 6.12 -2.70 -10.05
N MET A 185 4.88 -2.78 -9.57
CA MET A 185 4.18 -1.63 -8.96
C MET A 185 4.95 -1.06 -7.76
N ARG A 186 5.69 -1.88 -7.03
CA ARG A 186 6.52 -1.44 -5.90
C ARG A 186 7.79 -0.68 -6.31
N GLN A 187 8.19 -0.76 -7.58
CA GLN A 187 9.37 -0.13 -8.15
C GLN A 187 9.04 1.15 -8.93
N ALA A 188 7.77 1.56 -8.94
CA ALA A 188 7.33 2.75 -9.66
C ALA A 188 8.03 4.01 -9.14
N VAL A 189 8.60 4.78 -10.07
CA VAL A 189 9.25 6.07 -9.78
C VAL A 189 8.18 7.17 -9.80
N PRO A 190 8.15 8.08 -8.81
CA PRO A 190 7.24 9.22 -8.82
C PRO A 190 7.49 10.12 -10.04
N LEU A 191 6.46 10.33 -10.84
CA LEU A 191 6.52 11.18 -12.01
C LEU A 191 6.20 12.64 -11.64
N MET A 192 6.69 13.59 -12.47
CA MET A 192 6.36 15.01 -12.32
C MET A 192 4.86 15.29 -12.52
N LYS A 193 4.25 14.57 -13.47
CA LYS A 193 2.81 14.67 -13.78
C LYS A 193 2.22 13.27 -13.78
N PRO A 194 1.90 12.70 -12.61
CA PRO A 194 1.23 11.42 -12.55
C PRO A 194 -0.20 11.53 -13.09
N GLU A 195 -0.81 10.43 -13.45
CA GLU A 195 -2.19 10.36 -13.92
C GLU A 195 -2.90 9.18 -13.25
N SER A 196 -4.10 9.43 -12.72
CA SER A 196 -4.90 8.36 -12.11
C SER A 196 -5.29 7.31 -13.16
N PRO A 197 -5.35 6.03 -12.80
CA PRO A 197 -5.70 4.98 -13.74
C PRO A 197 -7.15 5.11 -14.20
N ILE A 198 -7.38 4.98 -15.51
CA ILE A 198 -8.73 5.00 -16.09
C ILE A 198 -9.53 3.77 -15.62
N VAL A 199 -8.84 2.62 -15.52
CA VAL A 199 -9.41 1.38 -15.00
C VAL A 199 -8.71 1.06 -13.69
N GLY A 200 -9.45 1.04 -12.60
CA GLY A 200 -8.97 0.78 -11.26
C GLY A 200 -9.84 -0.21 -10.50
N THR A 201 -9.38 -0.61 -9.33
CA THR A 201 -10.07 -1.56 -8.45
C THR A 201 -10.88 -0.89 -7.34
N GLY A 202 -10.77 0.44 -7.20
CA GLY A 202 -11.35 1.21 -6.10
C GLY A 202 -10.50 1.21 -4.81
N MET A 203 -9.38 0.49 -4.80
CA MET A 203 -8.43 0.50 -3.69
C MET A 203 -7.47 1.70 -3.73
N GLU A 204 -7.31 2.34 -4.88
CA GLU A 204 -6.34 3.41 -5.15
C GLU A 204 -6.53 4.59 -4.19
N TYR A 205 -7.77 5.05 -4.01
CA TYR A 205 -8.10 6.14 -3.07
C TYR A 205 -7.74 5.77 -1.63
N ARG A 206 -8.11 4.56 -1.22
CA ARG A 206 -7.84 4.09 0.14
C ARG A 206 -6.35 3.94 0.41
N VAL A 207 -5.62 3.38 -0.56
CA VAL A 207 -4.16 3.21 -0.46
C VAL A 207 -3.46 4.56 -0.38
N ALA A 208 -3.83 5.54 -1.22
CA ALA A 208 -3.28 6.89 -1.20
C ALA A 208 -3.50 7.56 0.17
N LYS A 209 -4.71 7.46 0.71
CA LYS A 209 -5.07 8.03 2.01
C LYS A 209 -4.35 7.34 3.17
N ASP A 210 -4.36 6.01 3.23
CA ASP A 210 -3.81 5.23 4.34
C ASP A 210 -2.27 5.23 4.32
N SER A 211 -1.64 5.42 3.14
CA SER A 211 -0.19 5.60 3.02
C SER A 211 0.30 6.92 3.60
N ARG A 212 -0.59 7.88 3.83
CA ARG A 212 -0.29 9.26 4.24
C ARG A 212 0.63 10.00 3.25
N SER A 213 0.66 9.59 1.97
CA SER A 213 1.26 10.37 0.90
C SER A 213 0.48 11.66 0.66
N THR A 214 -0.83 11.64 0.92
CA THR A 214 -1.73 12.81 0.91
C THR A 214 -1.99 13.32 2.32
N ILE A 215 -2.20 14.62 2.48
CA ILE A 215 -2.65 15.22 3.73
C ILE A 215 -4.17 15.35 3.66
N VAL A 216 -4.85 14.89 4.71
CA VAL A 216 -6.32 14.94 4.82
C VAL A 216 -6.75 15.84 5.98
N ALA A 217 -7.89 16.50 5.84
CA ALA A 217 -8.49 17.31 6.89
C ALA A 217 -8.97 16.41 8.05
N GLU A 218 -8.67 16.79 9.28
CA GLU A 218 -9.05 16.04 10.49
C GLU A 218 -10.48 16.28 10.92
N GLY A 219 -11.04 17.42 10.57
CA GLY A 219 -12.39 17.85 10.91
C GLY A 219 -13.07 18.65 9.81
N LYS A 220 -14.27 19.14 10.10
CA LYS A 220 -14.92 20.16 9.28
C LYS A 220 -14.30 21.52 9.58
N GLY A 221 -14.06 22.33 8.55
CA GLY A 221 -13.46 23.65 8.76
C GLY A 221 -13.43 24.49 7.51
N THR A 222 -12.80 25.64 7.63
CA THR A 222 -12.59 26.60 6.55
C THR A 222 -11.10 26.88 6.42
N VAL A 223 -10.59 26.88 5.20
CA VAL A 223 -9.20 27.19 4.87
C VAL A 223 -8.98 28.70 4.99
N ILE A 224 -8.07 29.11 5.89
CA ILE A 224 -7.74 30.52 6.15
C ILE A 224 -6.60 30.99 5.26
N TYR A 225 -5.57 30.15 5.16
CA TYR A 225 -4.33 30.49 4.46
C TYR A 225 -3.81 29.29 3.67
N VAL A 226 -3.35 29.54 2.46
CA VAL A 226 -2.70 28.53 1.59
C VAL A 226 -1.51 29.17 0.91
N ASP A 227 -0.36 28.54 1.07
CA ASP A 227 0.86 28.84 0.37
C ASP A 227 1.53 27.53 -0.10
N ALA A 228 2.58 27.62 -0.89
CA ALA A 228 3.35 26.48 -1.34
C ALA A 228 3.93 25.66 -0.17
N ASN A 229 4.24 26.31 0.98
CA ASN A 229 4.90 25.70 2.13
C ASN A 229 3.95 25.32 3.26
N LYS A 230 2.78 25.96 3.37
CA LYS A 230 1.85 25.72 4.49
C LYS A 230 0.41 25.92 4.11
N ILE A 231 -0.48 25.21 4.82
CA ILE A 231 -1.93 25.34 4.77
C ILE A 231 -2.41 25.56 6.19
N GLU A 232 -3.23 26.58 6.43
CA GLU A 232 -3.87 26.82 7.73
C GLU A 232 -5.37 26.63 7.61
N ILE A 233 -5.94 25.79 8.48
CA ILE A 233 -7.36 25.46 8.50
C ILE A 233 -7.91 25.78 9.88
N LYS A 234 -9.01 26.53 9.91
CA LYS A 234 -9.82 26.73 11.11
C LYS A 234 -10.90 25.67 11.15
N TYR A 235 -10.85 24.84 12.18
CA TYR A 235 -11.83 23.77 12.36
C TYR A 235 -13.06 24.25 13.14
N ASP A 236 -14.23 23.79 12.72
CA ASP A 236 -15.48 23.98 13.42
C ASP A 236 -15.59 22.92 14.52
N LEU A 237 -15.23 23.28 15.75
CA LEU A 237 -15.33 22.41 16.91
C LEU A 237 -16.78 22.40 17.44
N ASP A 238 -17.30 21.22 17.75
CA ASP A 238 -18.57 21.07 18.44
C ASP A 238 -18.50 21.65 19.86
N ALA A 239 -19.66 22.04 20.44
CA ALA A 239 -19.73 22.68 21.75
C ALA A 239 -19.08 21.83 22.87
N ASN A 240 -19.21 20.51 22.80
CA ASN A 240 -18.56 19.57 23.73
C ASN A 240 -17.06 19.45 23.51
N GLU A 241 -16.58 19.48 22.25
CA GLU A 241 -15.18 19.46 21.92
C GLU A 241 -14.45 20.72 22.38
N LYS A 242 -15.13 21.90 22.31
CA LYS A 242 -14.59 23.18 22.82
C LYS A 242 -14.36 23.19 24.33
N LEU A 243 -15.11 22.40 25.09
CA LEU A 243 -14.97 22.31 26.53
C LEU A 243 -13.83 21.36 26.96
N VAL A 244 -13.50 20.36 26.13
CA VAL A 244 -12.54 19.32 26.44
C VAL A 244 -11.19 19.53 25.76
N SER A 245 -11.19 20.21 24.59
CA SER A 245 -9.97 20.45 23.82
C SER A 245 -9.28 21.72 24.26
N PHE A 246 -8.01 21.60 24.63
CA PHE A 246 -7.09 22.72 24.84
C PHE A 246 -6.39 23.15 23.55
N ASP A 247 -6.66 22.46 22.43
CA ASP A 247 -6.04 22.76 21.15
C ASP A 247 -6.61 24.03 20.53
N GLU A 248 -5.76 24.78 19.86
CA GLU A 248 -6.18 25.93 19.06
C GLU A 248 -7.15 25.48 17.95
N GLN A 249 -8.17 26.31 17.68
CA GLN A 249 -9.14 26.07 16.62
C GLN A 249 -8.50 26.03 15.22
N SER A 250 -7.30 26.61 15.08
CA SER A 250 -6.54 26.65 13.84
C SER A 250 -5.41 25.64 13.88
N LYS A 251 -5.27 24.86 12.80
CA LYS A 251 -4.17 23.90 12.61
C LYS A 251 -3.40 24.23 11.34
N THR A 252 -2.08 24.34 11.50
CA THR A 252 -1.15 24.58 10.41
C THR A 252 -0.55 23.26 9.94
N TYR A 253 -0.61 23.03 8.63
CA TYR A 253 0.01 21.89 7.96
C TYR A 253 1.21 22.37 7.16
N GLU A 254 2.41 21.96 7.54
CA GLU A 254 3.63 22.24 6.78
C GLU A 254 3.77 21.25 5.61
N LEU A 255 4.05 21.78 4.42
CA LEU A 255 4.20 21.02 3.19
C LEU A 255 5.66 20.74 2.90
N ILE A 256 5.99 19.48 2.68
CA ILE A 256 7.34 19.07 2.32
C ILE A 256 7.57 19.43 0.85
N LYS A 257 8.65 20.19 0.59
CA LYS A 257 9.04 20.61 -0.76
C LYS A 257 10.40 20.01 -1.11
N PHE A 258 10.47 19.40 -2.30
CA PHE A 258 11.69 18.92 -2.95
C PHE A 258 12.66 18.17 -2.01
N ARG A 259 12.13 17.25 -1.21
CA ARG A 259 12.96 16.45 -0.29
C ARG A 259 13.43 15.18 -0.98
N ARG A 260 14.75 14.92 -0.87
CA ARG A 260 15.37 13.69 -1.35
C ARG A 260 14.88 12.47 -0.56
N THR A 261 14.67 11.34 -1.25
CA THR A 261 14.46 10.02 -0.64
C THR A 261 15.75 9.22 -0.65
N ASN A 262 15.75 8.06 0.00
CA ASN A 262 16.90 7.16 -0.01
C ASN A 262 17.23 6.58 -1.41
N GLN A 263 16.28 6.64 -2.33
CA GLN A 263 16.43 6.21 -3.74
C GLN A 263 16.62 7.39 -4.69
N ASP A 264 17.05 8.54 -4.16
CA ASP A 264 17.32 9.78 -4.90
C ASP A 264 16.10 10.36 -5.63
N THR A 265 14.90 9.87 -5.34
CA THR A 265 13.66 10.43 -5.85
C THR A 265 13.21 11.65 -5.06
N CYS A 266 12.31 12.44 -5.62
CA CYS A 266 11.85 13.70 -5.06
C CYS A 266 10.47 13.57 -4.44
N ILE A 267 10.32 14.03 -3.18
CA ILE A 267 9.03 14.25 -2.54
C ILE A 267 8.68 15.71 -2.64
N ASN A 268 7.53 16.00 -3.23
CA ASN A 268 6.97 17.34 -3.31
C ASN A 268 5.47 17.27 -3.04
N LEU A 269 4.99 18.04 -2.07
CA LEU A 269 3.58 18.13 -1.72
C LEU A 269 2.99 19.40 -2.34
N THR A 270 1.81 19.26 -2.96
CA THR A 270 1.09 20.35 -3.62
C THR A 270 -0.28 20.56 -3.00
N PRO A 271 -0.65 21.80 -2.59
CA PRO A 271 -1.99 22.06 -2.07
C PRO A 271 -3.04 21.94 -3.18
N THR A 272 -4.18 21.33 -2.86
CA THR A 272 -5.34 21.19 -3.76
C THR A 272 -6.47 22.16 -3.43
N VAL A 273 -6.42 22.74 -2.24
CA VAL A 273 -7.44 23.65 -1.72
C VAL A 273 -7.05 25.11 -1.90
N LYS A 274 -8.05 26.00 -1.94
CA LYS A 274 -7.88 27.45 -2.02
C LYS A 274 -8.33 28.12 -0.73
N VAL A 275 -7.88 29.35 -0.52
CA VAL A 275 -8.32 30.18 0.62
C VAL A 275 -9.82 30.39 0.54
N GLY A 276 -10.53 30.15 1.65
CA GLY A 276 -11.98 30.25 1.76
C GLY A 276 -12.76 28.96 1.49
N ASP A 277 -12.08 27.90 1.03
CA ASP A 277 -12.74 26.61 0.79
C ASP A 277 -13.20 25.98 2.10
N LYS A 278 -14.40 25.36 2.08
CA LYS A 278 -14.91 24.55 3.19
C LYS A 278 -14.49 23.10 3.02
N VAL A 279 -13.81 22.58 4.01
CA VAL A 279 -13.32 21.19 4.01
C VAL A 279 -14.15 20.30 4.93
N LYS A 280 -14.28 19.03 4.55
CA LYS A 280 -14.94 17.98 5.36
C LYS A 280 -13.90 17.08 6.00
N LYS A 281 -14.27 16.42 7.10
CA LYS A 281 -13.40 15.40 7.73
C LYS A 281 -13.01 14.32 6.72
N GLY A 282 -11.70 14.08 6.59
CA GLY A 282 -11.16 13.07 5.69
C GLY A 282 -11.03 13.52 4.23
N GLN A 283 -11.32 14.77 3.90
CA GLN A 283 -11.08 15.33 2.57
C GLN A 283 -9.59 15.56 2.34
N VAL A 284 -9.09 15.23 1.16
CA VAL A 284 -7.70 15.50 0.76
C VAL A 284 -7.53 17.00 0.58
N ILE A 285 -6.55 17.58 1.25
CA ILE A 285 -6.20 19.02 1.21
C ILE A 285 -4.87 19.27 0.51
N CYS A 286 -4.04 18.23 0.42
CA CYS A 286 -2.76 18.29 -0.25
C CYS A 286 -2.46 16.95 -0.92
N GLU A 287 -2.04 17.02 -2.17
CA GLU A 287 -1.54 15.88 -2.94
C GLU A 287 -0.05 15.69 -2.72
N GLY A 288 0.34 14.43 -2.72
CA GLY A 288 1.73 14.02 -2.57
C GLY A 288 2.31 13.49 -3.88
N PHE A 289 3.43 12.80 -3.74
CA PHE A 289 4.05 12.10 -4.85
C PHE A 289 3.17 10.91 -5.29
N ALA A 290 3.16 10.63 -6.61
CA ALA A 290 2.41 9.53 -7.21
C ALA A 290 0.92 9.52 -6.80
N THR A 291 0.30 10.69 -6.68
CA THR A 291 -1.14 10.85 -6.40
C THR A 291 -1.74 11.91 -7.30
N GLN A 292 -2.99 11.70 -7.71
CA GLN A 292 -3.80 12.65 -8.45
C GLN A 292 -5.26 12.52 -8.00
N ASP A 293 -5.92 13.63 -7.75
CA ASP A 293 -7.31 13.70 -7.29
C ASP A 293 -7.59 12.86 -6.01
N GLY A 294 -6.55 12.69 -5.17
CA GLY A 294 -6.62 11.87 -3.97
C GLY A 294 -6.50 10.37 -4.20
N GLU A 295 -6.29 9.93 -5.44
CA GLU A 295 -6.06 8.54 -5.81
C GLU A 295 -4.59 8.24 -6.08
N LEU A 296 -4.20 6.98 -5.95
CA LEU A 296 -2.84 6.53 -6.26
C LEU A 296 -2.64 6.54 -7.77
N ALA A 297 -1.62 7.27 -8.23
CA ALA A 297 -1.24 7.43 -9.63
C ALA A 297 0.23 7.05 -9.80
N LEU A 298 0.52 5.77 -10.08
CA LEU A 298 1.88 5.26 -10.21
C LEU A 298 2.53 5.54 -11.56
N GLY A 299 1.77 6.00 -12.55
CA GLY A 299 2.26 6.21 -13.91
C GLY A 299 1.36 7.11 -14.72
N ARG A 300 1.26 6.84 -16.03
CA ARG A 300 0.47 7.56 -17.01
C ARG A 300 -0.36 6.59 -17.85
N ASN A 301 -1.53 7.05 -18.29
CA ASN A 301 -2.35 6.29 -19.22
C ASN A 301 -1.82 6.49 -20.65
N LEU A 302 -1.43 5.40 -21.30
CA LEU A 302 -0.89 5.42 -22.66
C LEU A 302 -1.80 4.68 -23.62
N LYS A 303 -1.89 5.19 -24.84
CA LYS A 303 -2.52 4.46 -25.95
C LYS A 303 -1.52 3.49 -26.54
N VAL A 304 -1.83 2.20 -26.48
CA VAL A 304 -0.96 1.10 -26.93
C VAL A 304 -1.56 0.40 -28.13
N ALA A 305 -0.74 0.08 -29.13
CA ALA A 305 -1.11 -0.77 -30.24
C ALA A 305 -0.41 -2.13 -30.12
N PHE A 306 -1.17 -3.20 -30.10
CA PHE A 306 -0.67 -4.59 -30.06
C PHE A 306 -0.51 -5.10 -31.51
N MET A 307 0.66 -4.89 -32.09
CA MET A 307 0.95 -5.32 -33.45
C MET A 307 2.44 -5.48 -33.69
N PRO A 308 2.90 -6.36 -34.61
CA PRO A 308 4.29 -6.37 -35.05
C PRO A 308 4.63 -5.04 -35.76
N TRP A 309 5.78 -4.46 -35.44
CA TRP A 309 6.23 -3.21 -36.06
C TRP A 309 7.62 -3.34 -36.64
N LYS A 310 7.72 -3.68 -37.94
CA LYS A 310 8.96 -3.76 -38.71
C LYS A 310 10.10 -4.56 -38.05
N GLY A 311 9.77 -5.48 -37.14
CA GLY A 311 10.73 -6.27 -36.37
C GLY A 311 11.36 -5.54 -35.16
N TYR A 312 11.09 -4.24 -34.95
CA TYR A 312 11.68 -3.49 -33.84
C TYR A 312 11.08 -3.81 -32.47
N ASN A 313 9.94 -4.49 -32.44
CA ASN A 313 9.30 -4.97 -31.20
C ASN A 313 9.35 -6.50 -31.09
N PHE A 314 10.45 -7.12 -31.59
CA PHE A 314 10.69 -8.55 -31.45
C PHE A 314 10.91 -8.92 -29.98
N GLU A 315 10.31 -10.03 -29.55
CA GLU A 315 10.26 -10.51 -28.15
C GLU A 315 9.65 -9.47 -27.19
N ASP A 316 10.38 -9.01 -26.20
CA ASP A 316 9.94 -8.07 -25.15
C ASP A 316 10.26 -6.61 -25.49
N ALA A 317 10.70 -6.32 -26.70
CA ALA A 317 11.01 -4.95 -27.12
C ALA A 317 9.75 -4.12 -27.34
N ILE A 318 9.77 -2.87 -26.91
CA ILE A 318 8.67 -1.92 -27.03
C ILE A 318 9.14 -0.71 -27.84
N VAL A 319 8.38 -0.34 -28.87
CA VAL A 319 8.60 0.87 -29.65
C VAL A 319 7.83 2.02 -29.01
N ILE A 320 8.52 3.09 -28.66
CA ILE A 320 7.96 4.27 -27.98
C ILE A 320 7.83 5.41 -28.99
N SER A 321 6.71 6.13 -28.95
CA SER A 321 6.49 7.32 -29.75
C SER A 321 7.34 8.49 -29.25
N GLU A 322 7.92 9.27 -30.16
CA GLU A 322 8.66 10.51 -29.86
C GLU A 322 7.80 11.54 -29.08
N LYS A 323 6.49 11.47 -29.21
CA LYS A 323 5.54 12.30 -28.47
C LYS A 323 5.71 12.14 -26.94
N VAL A 324 6.01 10.93 -26.46
CA VAL A 324 6.25 10.65 -25.05
C VAL A 324 7.40 11.49 -24.48
N VAL A 325 8.46 11.68 -25.28
CA VAL A 325 9.61 12.52 -24.91
C VAL A 325 9.26 14.02 -25.01
N LYS A 326 8.59 14.43 -26.08
CA LYS A 326 8.22 15.84 -26.31
C LYS A 326 7.26 16.40 -25.25
N GLU A 327 6.36 15.57 -24.73
CA GLU A 327 5.35 15.96 -23.74
C GLU A 327 5.78 15.67 -22.28
N ASP A 328 7.03 15.26 -22.06
CA ASP A 328 7.57 14.93 -20.73
C ASP A 328 6.69 13.94 -19.94
N VAL A 329 6.16 12.92 -20.63
CA VAL A 329 5.15 12.01 -20.06
C VAL A 329 5.70 11.21 -18.89
N PHE A 330 6.94 10.71 -18.99
CA PHE A 330 7.60 9.90 -17.95
C PHE A 330 8.73 10.64 -17.24
N THR A 331 8.77 11.94 -17.31
CA THR A 331 9.82 12.73 -16.66
C THR A 331 9.71 12.66 -15.15
N SER A 332 10.82 12.40 -14.48
CA SER A 332 10.95 12.31 -13.04
C SER A 332 12.08 13.21 -12.53
N LEU A 333 11.99 13.62 -11.25
CA LEU A 333 13.02 14.41 -10.59
C LEU A 333 13.86 13.50 -9.69
N HIS A 334 15.17 13.60 -9.85
CA HIS A 334 16.14 12.93 -8.99
C HIS A 334 17.00 13.97 -8.29
N ILE A 335 17.26 13.76 -6.99
CA ILE A 335 18.05 14.65 -6.15
C ILE A 335 19.25 13.88 -5.66
N GLU A 336 20.45 14.28 -6.09
CA GLU A 336 21.71 13.73 -5.63
C GLU A 336 22.32 14.71 -4.59
N GLU A 337 22.88 14.17 -3.52
CA GLU A 337 23.51 14.95 -2.47
C GLU A 337 24.99 14.57 -2.39
N PHE A 338 25.83 15.51 -2.71
CA PHE A 338 27.29 15.36 -2.60
C PHE A 338 27.76 15.99 -1.30
N LYS A 339 28.52 15.25 -0.49
CA LYS A 339 29.11 15.73 0.77
C LYS A 339 30.61 15.73 0.64
N LEU A 340 31.20 16.91 0.76
CA LEU A 340 32.63 17.09 0.81
C LEU A 340 33.05 17.34 2.27
N GLU A 341 33.90 16.48 2.82
CA GLU A 341 34.53 16.70 4.11
C GLU A 341 35.96 17.15 3.92
N VAL A 342 36.28 18.31 4.48
CA VAL A 342 37.65 18.82 4.51
C VAL A 342 38.23 18.54 5.90
N ARG A 343 39.36 17.83 5.95
CA ARG A 343 40.01 17.45 7.21
C ARG A 343 41.46 17.97 7.24
N ASP A 344 41.88 18.49 8.39
CA ASP A 344 43.26 18.81 8.61
C ASP A 344 44.07 17.52 8.87
N THR A 345 45.16 17.36 8.17
CA THR A 345 46.06 16.21 8.34
C THR A 345 47.43 16.71 8.84
N LYS A 346 48.24 15.80 9.38
CA LYS A 346 49.60 16.14 9.85
C LYS A 346 50.56 16.55 8.73
N SER A 347 50.30 16.06 7.50
CA SER A 347 51.16 16.27 6.32
C SER A 347 50.61 17.26 5.33
N CYS A 348 49.29 17.51 5.40
CA CYS A 348 48.58 18.39 4.49
C CYS A 348 47.47 19.14 5.26
N LEU A 349 47.39 20.43 5.06
CA LEU A 349 46.44 21.27 5.79
C LEU A 349 44.98 20.95 5.42
N LEU A 350 44.72 20.52 4.19
CA LEU A 350 43.40 20.21 3.69
C LEU A 350 43.42 18.90 2.97
N TYR A 351 42.58 17.96 3.38
CA TYR A 351 42.32 16.70 2.70
C TYR A 351 40.88 16.67 2.21
N THR A 352 40.70 16.47 0.93
CA THR A 352 39.38 16.25 0.34
C THR A 352 39.16 14.74 0.18
N SER A 353 37.95 14.26 0.46
CA SER A 353 37.62 12.83 0.38
C SER A 353 37.48 12.30 -1.04
N ASP A 354 37.67 13.15 -2.04
CA ASP A 354 37.61 12.73 -3.45
C ASP A 354 38.97 12.18 -3.92
N ALA A 355 39.00 10.87 -4.15
CA ALA A 355 40.18 10.13 -4.58
C ALA A 355 40.69 10.52 -5.99
N ALA A 356 39.88 11.25 -6.78
CA ALA A 356 40.27 11.68 -8.12
C ALA A 356 41.20 12.91 -8.11
N ASP A 357 41.20 13.68 -7.02
CA ASP A 357 41.97 14.93 -6.87
C ASP A 357 43.15 14.80 -5.89
N ASP A 358 43.67 13.58 -5.65
CA ASP A 358 44.90 13.37 -4.86
C ASP A 358 46.09 14.06 -5.53
N THR A 359 46.17 15.36 -5.39
CA THR A 359 47.45 16.06 -5.55
C THR A 359 48.31 15.72 -4.34
N PRO A 360 49.48 15.11 -4.53
CA PRO A 360 50.35 14.81 -3.43
C PRO A 360 50.71 16.13 -2.70
N CYS A 361 50.42 16.17 -1.40
CA CYS A 361 50.86 17.26 -0.54
C CYS A 361 52.38 17.29 -0.54
N VAL A 362 52.99 18.26 -1.23
CA VAL A 362 54.44 18.50 -1.24
C VAL A 362 54.86 19.24 0.02
#